data_a178d6cc15a38c4be5a626cf842a0dbb
#
_entry.id   a178d6cc15a38c4be5a626cf842a0dbb
#
_cell.length_a   1.000
_cell.length_b   1.000
_cell.length_c   1.000
_cell.angle_alpha   90.00
_cell.angle_beta   90.00
_cell.angle_gamma   90.00
#
_symmetry.space_group_name_H-M   'P 1'
#
loop_
_entity.id
_entity.type
_entity.pdbx_description
1 polymer ?
#
loop_
_entity_poly.entity_id
_entity_poly.type
_entity_poly.pdbx_seq_one_letter_code
_entity_poly.pdbx_strand_id
1 'polypeptide(L)'
;MSAMRRTNLTSLPAPYLKRLWVREDAGLGEQYPFNLPWLDKDFSLDFSTPVTIIVGENGTGKSTLIEALAALCGYDEAGGGKGYRPVDHSRALDRSGALLAGALRASWLPKVTAGWFFRAESFFSVARFLDEAAREANAAPPDFLSFSHGEGFVRFFAERMGKQGIYFLDEPESALSPKRQLELLRLLHEIQGSAKAQIIMATHSPILMAVPGARLLEISRAGIADTELRDTRHFKLYRDFTEDPDDFVDRALRDEI
;
A
#
# COMPACT_ATOMS: atom_id res chain seq x y z
N MET A 1 -12.61 21.47 -27.63
CA MET A 1 -11.47 22.08 -26.93
C MET A 1 -11.29 21.36 -25.59
N SER A 2 -10.34 20.44 -25.53
CA SER A 2 -10.06 19.63 -24.34
C SER A 2 -9.32 20.50 -23.33
N ALA A 3 -9.91 20.71 -22.15
CA ALA A 3 -9.25 21.41 -21.04
C ALA A 3 -8.07 20.55 -20.58
N MET A 4 -6.87 20.96 -20.89
CA MET A 4 -5.62 20.43 -20.38
C MET A 4 -5.69 20.49 -18.85
N ARG A 5 -5.95 19.33 -18.20
CA ARG A 5 -5.88 19.22 -16.73
C ARG A 5 -4.46 19.56 -16.30
N ARG A 6 -4.29 20.72 -15.64
CA ARG A 6 -3.04 21.08 -14.97
C ARG A 6 -2.71 19.97 -13.98
N THR A 7 -1.66 19.21 -14.26
CA THR A 7 -1.03 18.35 -13.26
C THR A 7 -0.46 19.27 -12.19
N ASN A 8 -0.96 19.18 -10.97
CA ASN A 8 -0.43 19.94 -9.83
C ASN A 8 0.92 19.34 -9.42
N LEU A 9 1.95 19.54 -10.27
CA LEU A 9 3.32 19.23 -9.92
C LEU A 9 3.81 20.26 -8.91
N THR A 10 4.57 19.81 -7.93
CA THR A 10 5.18 20.66 -6.91
C THR A 10 6.69 20.42 -6.88
N SER A 11 7.44 21.43 -6.45
CA SER A 11 8.87 21.30 -6.13
C SER A 11 9.10 20.78 -4.69
N LEU A 12 8.05 20.71 -3.87
CA LEU A 12 8.16 20.23 -2.50
C LEU A 12 8.39 18.71 -2.48
N PRO A 13 9.24 18.21 -1.58
CA PRO A 13 9.47 16.78 -1.44
C PRO A 13 8.30 16.08 -0.72
N ALA A 14 8.20 14.76 -0.93
CA ALA A 14 7.34 13.90 -0.12
C ALA A 14 7.80 13.88 1.36
N PRO A 15 6.92 13.57 2.31
CA PRO A 15 5.54 13.11 2.14
C PRO A 15 4.56 14.26 1.86
N TYR A 16 3.59 14.01 0.98
CA TYR A 16 2.52 14.95 0.61
C TYR A 16 1.32 14.84 1.52
N LEU A 17 0.87 13.61 1.84
CA LEU A 17 -0.06 13.32 2.93
C LEU A 17 0.72 13.44 4.22
N LYS A 18 0.32 14.37 5.09
CA LYS A 18 1.03 14.69 6.34
C LYS A 18 0.39 14.05 7.56
N ARG A 19 -0.94 14.04 7.63
CA ARG A 19 -1.65 13.54 8.79
C ARG A 19 -3.01 12.99 8.40
N LEU A 20 -3.44 11.97 9.09
CA LEU A 20 -4.75 11.35 9.07
C LEU A 20 -5.34 11.41 10.48
N TRP A 21 -6.65 11.66 10.62
CA TRP A 21 -7.34 11.65 11.92
C TRP A 21 -8.84 11.40 11.74
N VAL A 22 -9.50 10.99 12.82
CA VAL A 22 -10.96 10.83 12.85
C VAL A 22 -11.63 12.22 12.90
N ARG A 23 -12.68 12.40 12.11
CA ARG A 23 -13.46 13.63 12.10
C ARG A 23 -14.18 13.80 13.44
N GLU A 24 -14.28 15.02 13.94
CA GLU A 24 -14.98 15.34 15.20
C GLU A 24 -16.47 14.96 15.17
N ASP A 25 -17.10 15.04 13.98
CA ASP A 25 -18.50 14.71 13.75
C ASP A 25 -18.74 13.25 13.31
N ALA A 26 -17.70 12.43 13.28
CA ALA A 26 -17.83 11.03 12.90
C ALA A 26 -18.48 10.21 14.01
N GLY A 27 -19.59 9.56 13.67
CA GLY A 27 -20.17 8.49 14.48
C GLY A 27 -19.41 7.19 14.24
N LEU A 28 -18.50 6.81 15.12
CA LEU A 28 -17.89 5.49 15.05
C LEU A 28 -18.89 4.45 15.55
N GLY A 29 -19.30 3.54 14.67
CA GLY A 29 -20.22 2.45 14.99
C GLY A 29 -19.49 1.29 15.69
N GLU A 30 -20.26 0.29 16.09
CA GLU A 30 -19.73 -0.93 16.73
C GLU A 30 -19.34 -2.03 15.71
N GLN A 31 -19.69 -1.85 14.44
CA GLN A 31 -19.43 -2.81 13.38
C GLN A 31 -18.15 -2.44 12.60
N TYR A 32 -17.57 -3.44 11.98
CA TYR A 32 -16.44 -3.25 11.08
C TYR A 32 -16.78 -2.26 9.96
N PRO A 33 -15.88 -1.31 9.63
CA PRO A 33 -14.49 -1.18 10.11
C PRO A 33 -14.31 -0.32 11.38
N PHE A 34 -15.36 0.15 12.01
CA PHE A 34 -15.29 1.09 13.13
C PHE A 34 -14.91 0.44 14.47
N ASN A 35 -14.98 -0.90 14.56
CA ASN A 35 -14.57 -1.69 15.73
C ASN A 35 -13.08 -2.15 15.64
N LEU A 36 -12.30 -1.59 14.73
CA LEU A 36 -10.87 -1.87 14.68
C LEU A 36 -10.18 -1.39 15.97
N PRO A 37 -9.34 -2.21 16.63
CA PRO A 37 -8.80 -1.91 17.96
C PRO A 37 -7.99 -0.61 18.06
N TRP A 38 -7.43 -0.16 16.93
CA TRP A 38 -6.64 1.07 16.85
C TRP A 38 -7.44 2.31 16.49
N LEU A 39 -8.75 2.16 16.21
CA LEU A 39 -9.60 3.24 15.73
C LEU A 39 -10.49 3.72 16.88
N ASP A 40 -10.19 4.88 17.40
CA ASP A 40 -11.00 5.61 18.35
C ASP A 40 -11.18 7.06 17.92
N LYS A 41 -11.85 7.87 18.73
CA LYS A 41 -12.12 9.29 18.44
C LYS A 41 -10.85 10.15 18.45
N ASP A 42 -9.84 9.72 19.19
CA ASP A 42 -8.56 10.42 19.34
C ASP A 42 -7.52 9.93 18.32
N PHE A 43 -7.88 8.96 17.49
CA PHE A 43 -6.98 8.40 16.49
C PHE A 43 -6.41 9.50 15.58
N SER A 44 -5.10 9.51 15.50
CA SER A 44 -4.36 10.29 14.50
C SER A 44 -3.07 9.60 14.12
N LEU A 45 -2.69 9.74 12.86
CA LEU A 45 -1.48 9.16 12.29
C LEU A 45 -0.75 10.20 11.43
N ASP A 46 0.48 10.53 11.80
CA ASP A 46 1.34 11.43 11.03
C ASP A 46 2.23 10.64 10.06
N PHE A 47 2.51 11.24 8.90
CA PHE A 47 3.44 10.72 7.90
C PHE A 47 4.66 11.64 7.82
N SER A 48 5.83 11.14 8.21
CA SER A 48 7.08 11.91 8.34
C SER A 48 8.10 11.59 7.25
N THR A 49 7.99 10.44 6.59
CA THR A 49 8.94 9.94 5.59
C THR A 49 8.28 9.70 4.24
N PRO A 50 9.03 9.77 3.12
CA PRO A 50 8.52 9.41 1.81
C PRO A 50 7.97 7.99 1.72
N VAL A 51 8.60 7.03 2.40
CA VAL A 51 8.15 5.63 2.44
C VAL A 51 7.72 5.29 3.87
N THR A 52 6.46 4.86 4.01
CA THR A 52 5.90 4.32 5.26
C THR A 52 5.44 2.90 5.01
N ILE A 53 5.87 1.98 5.85
CA ILE A 53 5.55 0.55 5.76
C ILE A 53 4.71 0.17 6.97
N ILE A 54 3.56 -0.45 6.73
CA ILE A 54 2.61 -0.88 7.74
C ILE A 54 2.70 -2.40 7.87
N VAL A 55 2.95 -2.87 9.07
CA VAL A 55 3.07 -4.29 9.39
C VAL A 55 2.05 -4.68 10.47
N GLY A 56 1.83 -5.95 10.65
CA GLY A 56 0.91 -6.49 11.66
C GLY A 56 0.28 -7.79 11.20
N GLU A 57 -0.36 -8.51 12.10
CA GLU A 57 -1.03 -9.78 11.83
C GLU A 57 -2.22 -9.63 10.89
N ASN A 58 -2.70 -10.76 10.36
CA ASN A 58 -3.93 -10.80 9.58
C ASN A 58 -5.13 -10.32 10.42
N GLY A 59 -6.06 -9.61 9.78
CA GLY A 59 -7.26 -9.09 10.44
C GLY A 59 -7.04 -7.86 11.34
N THR A 60 -5.84 -7.28 11.39
CA THR A 60 -5.58 -6.05 12.17
C THR A 60 -6.06 -4.76 11.47
N GLY A 61 -6.53 -4.85 10.23
CA GLY A 61 -7.06 -3.70 9.48
C GLY A 61 -6.03 -2.95 8.63
N LYS A 62 -4.87 -3.57 8.31
CA LYS A 62 -3.85 -2.97 7.42
C LYS A 62 -4.43 -2.60 6.05
N SER A 63 -5.04 -3.57 5.36
CA SER A 63 -5.65 -3.35 4.04
C SER A 63 -6.76 -2.31 4.10
N THR A 64 -7.60 -2.36 5.14
CA THR A 64 -8.68 -1.38 5.33
C THR A 64 -8.16 0.05 5.53
N LEU A 65 -7.05 0.21 6.25
CA LEU A 65 -6.38 1.52 6.37
C LEU A 65 -5.82 1.98 5.02
N ILE A 66 -5.15 1.11 4.28
CA ILE A 66 -4.61 1.42 2.93
C ILE A 66 -5.75 1.78 1.97
N GLU A 67 -6.84 1.02 1.96
CA GLU A 67 -8.04 1.30 1.16
C GLU A 67 -8.67 2.65 1.50
N ALA A 68 -8.80 2.96 2.80
CA ALA A 68 -9.31 4.25 3.24
C ALA A 68 -8.43 5.42 2.79
N LEU A 69 -7.11 5.28 2.86
CA LEU A 69 -6.17 6.27 2.36
C LEU A 69 -6.28 6.44 0.84
N ALA A 70 -6.41 5.34 0.10
CA ALA A 70 -6.61 5.35 -1.35
C ALA A 70 -7.93 6.06 -1.72
N ALA A 71 -9.02 5.75 -1.01
CA ALA A 71 -10.32 6.40 -1.20
C ALA A 71 -10.27 7.92 -0.93
N LEU A 72 -9.56 8.37 0.12
CA LEU A 72 -9.32 9.80 0.41
C LEU A 72 -8.54 10.51 -0.71
N CYS A 73 -7.71 9.78 -1.46
CA CYS A 73 -7.01 10.28 -2.65
C CYS A 73 -7.91 10.27 -3.91
N GLY A 74 -9.06 9.62 -3.85
CA GLY A 74 -10.00 9.45 -4.97
C GLY A 74 -9.59 8.32 -5.93
N TYR A 75 -8.90 7.30 -5.41
CA TYR A 75 -8.63 6.05 -6.12
C TYR A 75 -9.75 5.04 -5.84
N ASP A 76 -9.89 4.08 -6.75
CA ASP A 76 -10.86 3.00 -6.59
C ASP A 76 -10.35 1.97 -5.57
N GLU A 77 -11.25 1.40 -4.75
CA GLU A 77 -10.90 0.39 -3.74
C GLU A 77 -10.40 -0.92 -4.36
N ALA A 78 -10.82 -1.21 -5.60
CA ALA A 78 -10.31 -2.35 -6.35
C ALA A 78 -8.88 -2.14 -6.87
N GLY A 79 -8.28 -0.97 -6.63
CA GLY A 79 -6.98 -0.59 -7.15
C GLY A 79 -7.10 0.28 -8.40
N GLY A 80 -5.98 0.86 -8.81
CA GLY A 80 -5.91 1.73 -9.98
C GLY A 80 -5.60 3.18 -9.63
N GLY A 81 -5.53 4.02 -10.64
CA GLY A 81 -5.33 5.46 -10.48
C GLY A 81 -6.64 6.23 -10.54
N LYS A 82 -6.56 7.54 -10.35
CA LYS A 82 -7.73 8.42 -10.38
C LYS A 82 -8.42 8.38 -11.74
N GLY A 83 -9.70 8.00 -11.72
CA GLY A 83 -10.52 7.86 -12.93
C GLY A 83 -10.41 6.51 -13.61
N TYR A 84 -9.66 5.56 -13.02
CA TYR A 84 -9.72 4.16 -13.38
C TYR A 84 -11.09 3.59 -13.00
N ARG A 85 -11.69 2.83 -13.91
CA ARG A 85 -12.91 2.05 -13.65
C ARG A 85 -12.58 0.59 -13.92
N PRO A 86 -12.52 -0.26 -12.92
CA PRO A 86 -12.29 -1.69 -13.13
C PRO A 86 -13.38 -2.29 -14.04
N VAL A 87 -12.99 -3.17 -14.94
CA VAL A 87 -13.89 -3.78 -15.94
C VAL A 87 -14.72 -4.90 -15.31
N ASP A 88 -14.25 -5.46 -14.19
CA ASP A 88 -14.93 -6.59 -13.55
C ASP A 88 -15.00 -6.37 -12.04
N HIS A 89 -16.11 -5.79 -11.59
CA HIS A 89 -16.44 -5.75 -10.18
C HIS A 89 -17.15 -7.04 -9.81
N SER A 90 -16.44 -7.97 -9.20
CA SER A 90 -17.12 -8.94 -8.36
C SER A 90 -17.88 -8.16 -7.29
N ARG A 91 -19.19 -8.42 -7.16
CA ARG A 91 -20.09 -7.80 -6.16
C ARG A 91 -19.67 -8.07 -4.70
N ALA A 92 -18.54 -8.70 -4.51
CA ALA A 92 -17.94 -9.11 -3.24
C ALA A 92 -16.84 -8.16 -2.71
N LEU A 93 -16.59 -7.01 -3.35
CA LEU A 93 -15.68 -6.03 -2.76
C LEU A 93 -16.29 -5.47 -1.48
N ASP A 94 -15.62 -5.77 -0.38
CA ASP A 94 -15.91 -5.16 0.91
C ASP A 94 -15.62 -3.65 0.78
N ARG A 95 -16.62 -2.80 1.04
CA ARG A 95 -16.49 -1.35 0.98
C ARG A 95 -16.01 -0.73 2.30
N SER A 96 -15.33 -1.51 3.10
CA SER A 96 -14.87 -1.10 4.42
C SER A 96 -13.90 0.08 4.36
N GLY A 97 -13.07 0.14 3.33
CA GLY A 97 -12.15 1.26 3.10
C GLY A 97 -12.89 2.57 2.86
N ALA A 98 -13.92 2.61 1.99
CA ALA A 98 -14.72 3.82 1.74
C ALA A 98 -15.54 4.24 2.97
N LEU A 99 -16.08 3.28 3.71
CA LEU A 99 -16.78 3.56 4.96
C LEU A 99 -15.85 4.23 5.97
N LEU A 100 -14.65 3.67 6.16
CA LEU A 100 -13.63 4.24 7.03
C LEU A 100 -13.18 5.62 6.54
N ALA A 101 -12.93 5.80 5.24
CA ALA A 101 -12.57 7.08 4.65
C ALA A 101 -13.60 8.17 4.92
N GLY A 102 -14.88 7.81 4.97
CA GLY A 102 -15.99 8.72 5.33
C GLY A 102 -15.88 9.28 6.75
N ALA A 103 -15.29 8.54 7.69
CA ALA A 103 -15.06 8.96 9.07
C ALA A 103 -13.71 9.69 9.27
N LEU A 104 -12.83 9.67 8.29
CA LEU A 104 -11.48 10.22 8.40
C LEU A 104 -11.33 11.57 7.69
N ARG A 105 -10.34 12.33 8.12
CA ARG A 105 -9.82 13.51 7.45
C ARG A 105 -8.31 13.39 7.26
N ALA A 106 -7.81 14.08 6.22
CA ALA A 106 -6.38 14.08 5.92
C ALA A 106 -5.89 15.51 5.66
N SER A 107 -4.68 15.82 6.12
CA SER A 107 -3.96 17.04 5.76
C SER A 107 -2.87 16.76 4.73
N TRP A 108 -2.65 17.74 3.85
CA TRP A 108 -1.80 17.61 2.68
C TRP A 108 -0.90 18.84 2.54
N LEU A 109 0.34 18.62 2.08
CA LEU A 109 1.25 19.73 1.75
C LEU A 109 2.23 19.35 0.63
N PRO A 110 1.93 19.74 -0.61
CA PRO A 110 0.64 20.13 -1.17
C PRO A 110 -0.27 18.92 -1.42
N LYS A 111 -1.52 19.14 -1.78
CA LYS A 111 -2.41 18.05 -2.18
C LYS A 111 -2.01 17.53 -3.55
N VAL A 112 -1.27 16.43 -3.57
CA VAL A 112 -0.93 15.66 -4.77
C VAL A 112 -2.01 14.63 -4.99
N THR A 113 -2.64 14.65 -6.18
CA THR A 113 -3.72 13.72 -6.53
C THR A 113 -3.32 12.72 -7.62
N ALA A 114 -2.08 12.80 -8.10
CA ALA A 114 -1.47 11.80 -8.97
C ALA A 114 -1.00 10.62 -8.14
N GLY A 115 -1.02 9.44 -8.72
CA GLY A 115 -0.53 8.22 -8.07
C GLY A 115 -1.39 7.02 -8.39
N TRP A 116 -1.27 5.97 -7.59
CA TRP A 116 -1.90 4.70 -7.84
C TRP A 116 -2.10 3.88 -6.57
N PHE A 117 -3.19 3.10 -6.54
CA PHE A 117 -3.40 2.06 -5.55
C PHE A 117 -3.14 0.70 -6.21
N PHE A 118 -2.19 -0.05 -5.65
CA PHE A 118 -1.79 -1.38 -6.11
C PHE A 118 -2.27 -2.44 -5.13
N ARG A 119 -3.04 -3.37 -5.64
CA ARG A 119 -3.41 -4.61 -4.97
C ARG A 119 -2.91 -5.76 -5.83
N ALA A 120 -2.25 -6.73 -5.23
CA ALA A 120 -1.78 -7.89 -5.97
C ALA A 120 -2.92 -8.66 -6.64
N GLU A 121 -4.05 -8.79 -5.95
CA GLU A 121 -5.25 -9.47 -6.44
C GLU A 121 -5.84 -8.84 -7.71
N SER A 122 -5.78 -7.51 -7.82
CA SER A 122 -6.38 -6.77 -8.96
C SER A 122 -5.38 -6.43 -10.06
N PHE A 123 -4.09 -6.71 -9.87
CA PHE A 123 -3.04 -6.32 -10.82
C PHE A 123 -3.31 -6.77 -12.25
N PHE A 124 -3.77 -8.01 -12.44
CA PHE A 124 -4.02 -8.55 -13.77
C PHE A 124 -5.19 -7.85 -14.49
N SER A 125 -6.23 -7.51 -13.73
CA SER A 125 -7.37 -6.75 -14.28
C SER A 125 -6.93 -5.36 -14.69
N VAL A 126 -6.09 -4.72 -13.88
CA VAL A 126 -5.51 -3.40 -14.16
C VAL A 126 -4.58 -3.44 -15.37
N ALA A 127 -3.69 -4.42 -15.47
CA ALA A 127 -2.75 -4.57 -16.59
C ALA A 127 -3.51 -4.77 -17.91
N ARG A 128 -4.53 -5.63 -17.91
CA ARG A 128 -5.39 -5.85 -19.09
C ARG A 128 -6.11 -4.58 -19.52
N PHE A 129 -6.71 -3.87 -18.57
CA PHE A 129 -7.37 -2.60 -18.87
C PHE A 129 -6.43 -1.57 -19.50
N LEU A 130 -5.18 -1.47 -19.01
CA LEU A 130 -4.20 -0.54 -19.57
C LEU A 130 -3.78 -0.91 -20.99
N ASP A 131 -3.65 -2.20 -21.27
CA ASP A 131 -3.36 -2.69 -22.63
C ASP A 131 -4.53 -2.42 -23.60
N GLU A 132 -5.78 -2.65 -23.15
CA GLU A 132 -6.98 -2.35 -23.93
C GLU A 132 -7.12 -0.84 -24.19
N ALA A 133 -6.99 -0.01 -23.17
CA ALA A 133 -7.07 1.44 -23.29
C ALA A 133 -5.97 2.02 -24.20
N ALA A 134 -4.76 1.44 -24.20
CA ALA A 134 -3.70 1.84 -25.12
C ALA A 134 -4.05 1.49 -26.56
N ARG A 135 -4.59 0.28 -26.82
CA ARG A 135 -5.05 -0.14 -28.17
C ARG A 135 -6.17 0.75 -28.69
N GLU A 136 -7.16 1.08 -27.85
CA GLU A 136 -8.25 2.00 -28.22
C GLU A 136 -7.74 3.42 -28.58
N ALA A 137 -6.68 3.86 -27.90
CA ALA A 137 -6.02 5.13 -28.17
C ALA A 137 -5.02 5.07 -29.35
N ASN A 138 -4.93 3.96 -30.09
CA ASN A 138 -3.91 3.71 -31.14
C ASN A 138 -2.47 3.90 -30.63
N ALA A 139 -2.23 3.63 -29.36
CA ALA A 139 -0.91 3.63 -28.74
C ALA A 139 -0.38 2.19 -28.56
N ALA A 140 0.94 2.04 -28.48
CA ALA A 140 1.53 0.75 -28.16
C ALA A 140 1.11 0.33 -26.74
N PRO A 141 0.54 -0.88 -26.56
CA PRO A 141 0.20 -1.37 -25.22
C PRO A 141 1.46 -1.54 -24.39
N PRO A 142 1.42 -1.27 -23.08
CA PRO A 142 2.55 -1.49 -22.17
C PRO A 142 2.92 -2.97 -22.02
N ASP A 143 1.99 -3.87 -22.37
CA ASP A 143 2.20 -5.32 -22.46
C ASP A 143 2.80 -5.95 -21.17
N PHE A 144 2.31 -5.51 -20.01
CA PHE A 144 2.77 -6.02 -18.72
C PHE A 144 2.49 -7.52 -18.52
N LEU A 145 1.51 -8.06 -19.26
CA LEU A 145 1.08 -9.46 -19.16
C LEU A 145 1.93 -10.42 -19.99
N SER A 146 2.77 -9.95 -20.93
CA SER A 146 3.69 -10.79 -21.71
C SER A 146 4.92 -11.23 -20.87
N PHE A 147 5.20 -10.54 -19.79
CA PHE A 147 6.25 -10.88 -18.85
C PHE A 147 5.79 -11.93 -17.82
N SER A 148 6.74 -12.61 -17.18
CA SER A 148 6.38 -13.40 -16.01
C SER A 148 5.66 -12.52 -14.98
N HIS A 149 4.71 -13.07 -14.23
CA HIS A 149 3.84 -12.34 -13.29
C HIS A 149 4.61 -11.31 -12.44
N GLY A 150 5.70 -11.73 -11.81
CA GLY A 150 6.51 -10.83 -10.96
C GLY A 150 7.32 -9.79 -11.73
N GLU A 151 7.71 -10.07 -12.98
CA GLU A 151 8.48 -9.14 -13.80
C GLU A 151 7.63 -8.00 -14.33
N GLY A 152 6.45 -8.31 -14.86
CA GLY A 152 5.46 -7.32 -15.28
C GLY A 152 5.06 -6.40 -14.12
N PHE A 153 4.94 -6.96 -12.91
CA PHE A 153 4.59 -6.22 -11.69
C PHE A 153 5.67 -5.20 -11.31
N VAL A 154 6.95 -5.62 -11.22
CA VAL A 154 8.06 -4.71 -10.89
C VAL A 154 8.24 -3.63 -11.94
N ARG A 155 8.14 -3.99 -13.23
CA ARG A 155 8.21 -3.02 -14.33
C ARG A 155 7.11 -1.97 -14.25
N PHE A 156 5.87 -2.40 -13.98
CA PHE A 156 4.75 -1.51 -13.78
C PHE A 156 4.99 -0.51 -12.63
N PHE A 157 5.53 -0.99 -11.52
CA PHE A 157 5.92 -0.11 -10.41
C PHE A 157 6.99 0.90 -10.82
N ALA A 158 8.07 0.45 -11.46
CA ALA A 158 9.16 1.33 -11.86
C ALA A 158 8.69 2.45 -12.79
N GLU A 159 7.84 2.12 -13.77
CA GLU A 159 7.30 3.10 -14.72
C GLU A 159 6.35 4.12 -14.06
N ARG A 160 5.60 3.71 -13.02
CA ARG A 160 4.60 4.57 -12.37
C ARG A 160 5.15 5.32 -11.18
N MET A 161 5.84 4.65 -10.27
CA MET A 161 6.34 5.25 -9.02
C MET A 161 7.58 6.13 -9.20
N GLY A 162 8.23 6.08 -10.36
CA GLY A 162 9.29 7.05 -10.72
C GLY A 162 8.80 8.50 -10.93
N LYS A 163 7.47 8.71 -10.91
CA LYS A 163 6.84 10.03 -11.07
C LYS A 163 6.33 10.56 -9.73
N GLN A 164 6.22 11.89 -9.64
CA GLN A 164 5.61 12.53 -8.48
C GLN A 164 4.18 12.02 -8.26
N GLY A 165 3.90 11.58 -7.04
CA GLY A 165 2.58 11.01 -6.71
C GLY A 165 2.53 10.40 -5.32
N ILE A 166 1.34 9.92 -4.97
CA ILE A 166 1.12 9.07 -3.79
C ILE A 166 0.71 7.68 -4.26
N TYR A 167 1.39 6.68 -3.75
CA TYR A 167 1.19 5.30 -4.14
C TYR A 167 0.93 4.43 -2.91
N PHE A 168 -0.12 3.64 -3.01
CA PHE A 168 -0.51 2.67 -1.99
C PHE A 168 -0.24 1.28 -2.52
N LEU A 169 0.37 0.42 -1.71
CA LEU A 169 0.65 -0.96 -2.04
C LEU A 169 0.08 -1.87 -0.95
N ASP A 170 -0.79 -2.78 -1.35
CA ASP A 170 -1.38 -3.75 -0.45
C ASP A 170 -0.84 -5.14 -0.79
N GLU A 171 -0.01 -5.67 0.11
CA GLU A 171 0.66 -6.97 0.03
C GLU A 171 1.32 -7.27 -1.33
N PRO A 172 2.21 -6.39 -1.83
CA PRO A 172 2.82 -6.57 -3.14
C PRO A 172 3.64 -7.87 -3.24
N GLU A 173 4.13 -8.40 -2.12
CA GLU A 173 4.89 -9.66 -2.06
C GLU A 173 4.11 -10.87 -2.55
N SER A 174 2.79 -10.87 -2.46
CA SER A 174 1.97 -12.01 -2.89
C SER A 174 2.07 -12.30 -4.40
N ALA A 175 2.46 -11.28 -5.19
CA ALA A 175 2.76 -11.41 -6.62
C ALA A 175 4.27 -11.50 -6.95
N LEU A 176 5.17 -11.48 -5.94
CA LEU A 176 6.61 -11.33 -6.13
C LEU A 176 7.41 -12.47 -5.50
N SER A 177 8.26 -13.12 -6.30
CA SER A 177 9.31 -14.00 -5.75
C SER A 177 10.27 -13.21 -4.86
N PRO A 178 11.01 -13.85 -3.93
CA PRO A 178 12.00 -13.15 -3.09
C PRO A 178 12.99 -12.29 -3.87
N LYS A 179 13.45 -12.77 -5.03
CA LYS A 179 14.32 -12.00 -5.93
C LYS A 179 13.64 -10.71 -6.43
N ARG A 180 12.35 -10.77 -6.80
CA ARG A 180 11.59 -9.62 -7.26
C ARG A 180 11.26 -8.64 -6.14
N GLN A 181 11.09 -9.15 -4.92
CA GLN A 181 10.96 -8.29 -3.73
C GLN A 181 12.24 -7.45 -3.49
N LEU A 182 13.44 -7.99 -3.77
CA LEU A 182 14.67 -7.21 -3.70
C LEU A 182 14.74 -6.11 -4.78
N GLU A 183 14.16 -6.34 -5.95
CA GLU A 183 14.06 -5.31 -6.99
C GLU A 183 13.10 -4.18 -6.55
N LEU A 184 11.95 -4.54 -5.99
CA LEU A 184 11.02 -3.57 -5.42
C LEU A 184 11.66 -2.81 -4.24
N LEU A 185 12.39 -3.47 -3.35
CA LEU A 185 13.11 -2.84 -2.25
C LEU A 185 14.07 -1.74 -2.76
N ARG A 186 14.84 -2.02 -3.83
CA ARG A 186 15.75 -1.03 -4.43
C ARG A 186 14.99 0.20 -4.92
N LEU A 187 13.87 -0.01 -5.62
CA LEU A 187 13.02 1.07 -6.09
C LEU A 187 12.48 1.92 -4.93
N LEU A 188 11.99 1.26 -3.86
CA LEU A 188 11.51 1.94 -2.67
C LEU A 188 12.62 2.76 -1.97
N HIS A 189 13.84 2.22 -1.92
CA HIS A 189 15.00 2.92 -1.38
C HIS A 189 15.37 4.17 -2.20
N GLU A 190 15.34 4.08 -3.53
CA GLU A 190 15.54 5.24 -4.43
C GLU A 190 14.47 6.31 -4.22
N ILE A 191 13.21 5.91 -4.04
CA ILE A 191 12.11 6.83 -3.76
C ILE A 191 12.29 7.49 -2.39
N GLN A 192 12.66 6.71 -1.37
CA GLN A 192 12.97 7.22 -0.03
C GLN A 192 14.06 8.30 -0.08
N GLY A 193 15.13 8.08 -0.84
CA GLY A 193 16.24 9.04 -0.98
C GLY A 193 15.91 10.26 -1.82
N SER A 194 15.14 10.10 -2.90
CA SER A 194 14.78 11.19 -3.81
C SER A 194 13.61 12.03 -3.32
N ALA A 195 12.76 11.49 -2.47
CA ALA A 195 11.52 12.10 -1.97
C ALA A 195 10.58 12.65 -3.08
N LYS A 196 10.64 12.08 -4.29
CA LYS A 196 9.79 12.48 -5.42
C LYS A 196 8.37 11.95 -5.32
N ALA A 197 8.19 10.83 -4.66
CA ALA A 197 6.91 10.19 -4.45
C ALA A 197 6.72 9.81 -2.99
N GLN A 198 5.47 9.65 -2.57
CA GLN A 198 5.13 9.08 -1.28
C GLN A 198 4.58 7.68 -1.48
N ILE A 199 5.12 6.73 -0.73
CA ILE A 199 4.67 5.34 -0.72
C ILE A 199 4.13 5.01 0.66
N ILE A 200 2.95 4.40 0.71
CA ILE A 200 2.39 3.82 1.93
C ILE A 200 2.05 2.37 1.58
N MET A 201 2.69 1.43 2.25
CA MET A 201 2.64 0.01 1.89
C MET A 201 2.28 -0.84 3.10
N ALA A 202 1.32 -1.77 2.94
CA ALA A 202 1.11 -2.88 3.86
C ALA A 202 1.85 -4.11 3.34
N THR A 203 2.57 -4.82 4.22
CA THR A 203 3.32 -6.02 3.83
C THR A 203 3.55 -6.97 4.99
N HIS A 204 3.66 -8.26 4.67
CA HIS A 204 4.14 -9.32 5.56
C HIS A 204 5.59 -9.75 5.28
N SER A 205 6.23 -9.17 4.25
CA SER A 205 7.57 -9.56 3.82
C SER A 205 8.67 -8.87 4.64
N PRO A 206 9.50 -9.61 5.39
CA PRO A 206 10.68 -9.03 6.05
C PRO A 206 11.67 -8.38 5.08
N ILE A 207 11.70 -8.83 3.82
CA ILE A 207 12.53 -8.21 2.78
C ILE A 207 12.05 -6.79 2.51
N LEU A 208 10.74 -6.59 2.32
CA LEU A 208 10.18 -5.27 2.04
C LEU A 208 10.16 -4.35 3.27
N MET A 209 10.06 -4.93 4.47
CA MET A 209 10.20 -4.17 5.73
C MET A 209 11.59 -3.57 5.90
N ALA A 210 12.60 -4.12 5.23
CA ALA A 210 14.00 -3.74 5.40
C ALA A 210 14.42 -2.51 4.56
N VAL A 211 13.50 -1.74 3.98
CA VAL A 211 13.84 -0.52 3.21
C VAL A 211 14.54 0.49 4.09
N PRO A 212 15.81 0.86 3.81
CA PRO A 212 16.58 1.78 4.64
C PRO A 212 15.94 3.18 4.69
N GLY A 213 15.76 3.70 5.91
CA GLY A 213 15.20 5.02 6.15
C GLY A 213 13.68 5.12 6.02
N ALA A 214 12.97 4.05 5.64
CA ALA A 214 11.53 4.01 5.68
C ALA A 214 11.04 3.97 7.13
N ARG A 215 9.88 4.58 7.40
CA ARG A 215 9.20 4.45 8.68
C ARG A 215 8.43 3.14 8.72
N LEU A 216 8.63 2.36 9.76
CA LEU A 216 7.92 1.12 9.98
C LEU A 216 6.89 1.30 11.10
N LEU A 217 5.63 1.00 10.81
CA LEU A 217 4.49 1.10 11.72
C LEU A 217 3.88 -0.27 11.96
N GLU A 218 3.75 -0.68 13.20
CA GLU A 218 3.07 -1.91 13.56
C GLU A 218 1.62 -1.63 13.98
N ILE A 219 0.69 -2.29 13.31
CA ILE A 219 -0.72 -2.32 13.72
C ILE A 219 -0.96 -3.58 14.55
N SER A 220 -1.42 -3.38 15.77
CA SER A 220 -1.75 -4.45 16.71
C SER A 220 -3.07 -4.19 17.42
N ARG A 221 -3.45 -5.06 18.32
CA ARG A 221 -4.60 -4.82 19.21
C ARG A 221 -4.39 -3.67 20.20
N ALA A 222 -3.13 -3.30 20.46
CA ALA A 222 -2.77 -2.20 21.33
C ALA A 222 -2.77 -0.83 20.63
N GLY A 223 -2.93 -0.80 19.31
CA GLY A 223 -2.90 0.43 18.53
C GLY A 223 -1.93 0.39 17.35
N ILE A 224 -1.54 1.56 16.87
CA ILE A 224 -0.51 1.75 15.83
C ILE A 224 0.69 2.44 16.47
N ALA A 225 1.87 1.84 16.33
CA ALA A 225 3.10 2.36 16.91
C ALA A 225 4.29 2.21 15.94
N ASP A 226 5.31 3.06 16.10
CA ASP A 226 6.59 2.87 15.42
C ASP A 226 7.25 1.58 15.92
N THR A 227 7.89 0.85 15.00
CA THR A 227 8.63 -0.38 15.31
C THR A 227 9.91 -0.45 14.50
N GLU A 228 10.81 -1.34 14.86
CA GLU A 228 12.00 -1.66 14.07
C GLU A 228 11.87 -3.04 13.44
N LEU A 229 12.53 -3.27 12.30
CA LEU A 229 12.48 -4.54 11.58
C LEU A 229 12.71 -5.75 12.50
N ARG A 230 13.76 -5.65 13.35
CA ARG A 230 14.17 -6.76 14.25
C ARG A 230 13.18 -7.03 15.37
N ASP A 231 12.29 -6.08 15.65
CA ASP A 231 11.27 -6.21 16.71
C ASP A 231 9.98 -6.81 16.18
N THR A 232 9.76 -6.76 14.86
CA THR A 232 8.57 -7.34 14.24
C THR A 232 8.51 -8.85 14.44
N ARG A 233 7.29 -9.37 14.67
CA ARG A 233 7.06 -10.81 14.78
C ARG A 233 7.48 -11.55 13.51
N HIS A 234 7.21 -10.97 12.35
CA HIS A 234 7.59 -11.53 11.06
C HIS A 234 9.09 -11.79 10.95
N PHE A 235 9.93 -10.77 11.28
CA PHE A 235 11.37 -10.94 11.24
C PHE A 235 11.85 -12.02 12.20
N LYS A 236 11.36 -12.01 13.45
CA LYS A 236 11.74 -13.01 14.46
C LYS A 236 11.42 -14.42 14.00
N LEU A 237 10.21 -14.62 13.47
CA LEU A 237 9.76 -15.93 12.99
C LEU A 237 10.62 -16.44 11.82
N TYR A 238 10.91 -15.59 10.83
CA TYR A 238 11.77 -15.98 9.71
C TYR A 238 13.22 -16.21 10.14
N ARG A 239 13.74 -15.44 11.08
CA ARG A 239 15.07 -15.65 11.66
C ARG A 239 15.14 -17.02 12.33
N ASP A 240 14.22 -17.32 13.24
CA ASP A 240 14.18 -18.58 13.99
C ASP A 240 14.06 -19.76 13.03
N PHE A 241 13.22 -19.66 12.01
CA PHE A 241 13.12 -20.67 10.95
C PHE A 241 14.44 -20.85 10.18
N THR A 242 15.14 -19.78 9.81
CA THR A 242 16.37 -19.87 9.01
C THR A 242 17.58 -20.32 9.85
N GLU A 243 17.60 -20.08 11.16
CA GLU A 243 18.65 -20.53 12.07
C GLU A 243 18.62 -22.04 12.28
N ASP A 244 17.44 -22.63 12.50
CA ASP A 244 17.25 -24.08 12.64
C ASP A 244 15.87 -24.49 12.10
N PRO A 245 15.78 -24.80 10.78
CA PRO A 245 14.52 -25.17 10.17
C PRO A 245 13.87 -26.44 10.75
N ASP A 246 14.69 -27.43 11.13
CA ASP A 246 14.19 -28.72 11.61
C ASP A 246 13.58 -28.56 13.02
N ASP A 247 14.28 -27.93 13.96
CA ASP A 247 13.75 -27.62 15.30
C ASP A 247 12.51 -26.73 15.21
N PHE A 248 12.56 -25.70 14.34
CA PHE A 248 11.43 -24.80 14.15
C PHE A 248 10.17 -25.55 13.71
N VAL A 249 10.29 -26.43 12.70
CA VAL A 249 9.15 -27.21 12.20
C VAL A 249 8.64 -28.17 13.28
N ASP A 250 9.54 -28.83 14.01
CA ASP A 250 9.15 -29.74 15.11
C ASP A 250 8.38 -29.01 16.22
N ARG A 251 8.77 -27.78 16.57
CA ARG A 251 8.06 -26.94 17.55
C ARG A 251 6.73 -26.45 17.02
N ALA A 252 6.67 -26.05 15.74
CA ALA A 252 5.42 -25.62 15.11
C ALA A 252 4.37 -26.75 15.09
N LEU A 253 4.80 -27.98 14.81
CA LEU A 253 3.89 -29.15 14.81
C LEU A 253 3.37 -29.53 16.21
N ARG A 254 4.02 -29.00 17.28
CA ARG A 254 3.60 -29.19 18.68
C ARG A 254 2.84 -27.99 19.25
N ASP A 255 2.50 -26.96 18.41
CA ASP A 255 1.89 -25.70 18.84
C ASP A 255 2.74 -24.93 19.90
N GLU A 256 4.07 -24.98 19.78
CA GLU A 256 5.02 -24.34 20.72
C GLU A 256 5.56 -22.98 20.21
N ILE A 257 5.04 -22.47 19.08
CA ILE A 257 5.45 -21.18 18.50
C ILE A 257 4.26 -20.22 18.33
#